data_76d6100ef02d6bf3a2f3983619a21a62
#
_entry.id   76d6100ef02d6bf3a2f3983619a21a62
#
_cell.length_a   1.000
_cell.length_b   1.000
_cell.length_c   1.000
_cell.angle_alpha   90.00
_cell.angle_beta   90.00
_cell.angle_gamma   90.00
#
_symmetry.space_group_name_H-M   'P 1'
#
loop_
_entity.id
_entity.type
_entity.pdbx_description
1 polymer ?
#
loop_
_entity_poly.entity_id
_entity_poly.type
_entity_poly.pdbx_seq_one_letter_code
_entity_poly.pdbx_strand_id
1 'polypeptide(L)'
;VKIKQLLILLLLYLNFGCSGTEERSTALVNVFLVGTPGFFEEVGIEILGVEVQVTGTRGQDNAEAVFLSNLQANQQANLSTLVNTGQYLIGRGEFLVGAITELKLSLGDDNYVILGGDRFVPRFVDNAAENPVMPVSIPLDGGISHDIFIDFNTLESILFTGGTQGEFLLAPDFRAFSSINTGDIAGIIRPQTQKSLILAIQGLDTLASTTQNPQGNFLIRGLNGEVTVFIYPFSDSFLPDTVNNVLVEPRQRTQLGEINLRPIP
;
A
#
# COMPACT_ATOMS: atom_id res chain seq x y z
N VAL A 1 -39.55 -58.85 20.70
CA VAL A 1 -38.38 -58.39 21.47
C VAL A 1 -37.23 -58.07 20.52
N LYS A 2 -36.91 -58.92 19.53
CA LYS A 2 -35.72 -58.75 18.63
C LYS A 2 -35.82 -57.57 17.69
N ILE A 3 -37.00 -57.15 17.21
CA ILE A 3 -37.16 -56.01 16.29
C ILE A 3 -36.93 -54.68 17.00
N LYS A 4 -37.38 -54.52 18.25
CA LYS A 4 -37.13 -53.30 19.04
C LYS A 4 -35.65 -53.11 19.37
N GLN A 5 -34.92 -54.15 19.60
CA GLN A 5 -33.46 -54.08 19.83
C GLN A 5 -32.68 -53.72 18.55
N LEU A 6 -33.12 -54.19 17.39
CA LEU A 6 -32.55 -53.86 16.10
C LEU A 6 -32.77 -52.37 15.74
N LEU A 7 -33.99 -51.85 16.06
CA LEU A 7 -34.31 -50.44 15.80
C LEU A 7 -33.51 -49.49 16.70
N ILE A 8 -33.25 -49.86 17.96
CA ILE A 8 -32.41 -49.08 18.87
C ILE A 8 -30.93 -49.08 18.43
N LEU A 9 -30.44 -50.23 17.93
CA LEU A 9 -29.09 -50.32 17.39
C LEU A 9 -28.93 -49.47 16.13
N LEU A 10 -29.92 -49.42 15.25
CA LEU A 10 -29.92 -48.60 14.03
C LEU A 10 -29.95 -47.11 14.35
N LEU A 11 -30.70 -46.68 15.40
CA LEU A 11 -30.77 -45.31 15.85
C LEU A 11 -29.42 -44.82 16.48
N LEU A 12 -28.66 -45.72 17.10
CA LEU A 12 -27.34 -45.37 17.64
C LEU A 12 -26.28 -45.15 16.54
N TYR A 13 -26.40 -45.83 15.40
CA TYR A 13 -25.47 -45.64 14.27
C TYR A 13 -25.68 -44.34 13.48
N LEU A 14 -26.85 -43.70 13.61
CA LEU A 14 -27.17 -42.42 12.91
C LEU A 14 -26.53 -41.17 13.57
N ASN A 15 -25.94 -41.30 14.76
CA ASN A 15 -25.32 -40.18 15.47
C ASN A 15 -23.80 -40.03 15.24
N PHE A 16 -23.17 -40.88 14.42
CA PHE A 16 -21.73 -40.80 14.13
C PHE A 16 -21.35 -40.03 12.88
N GLY A 17 -22.27 -39.21 12.31
CA GLY A 17 -22.08 -38.54 11.04
C GLY A 17 -22.00 -37.04 11.10
N CYS A 18 -21.30 -36.46 12.10
CA CYS A 18 -20.92 -35.06 12.01
C CYS A 18 -19.55 -34.86 12.66
N SER A 19 -18.50 -35.38 12.01
CA SER A 19 -17.20 -34.77 12.14
C SER A 19 -17.27 -33.48 11.32
N GLY A 20 -17.73 -32.39 11.93
CA GLY A 20 -17.55 -31.07 11.38
C GLY A 20 -16.06 -30.88 11.22
N THR A 21 -15.54 -30.96 10.01
CA THR A 21 -14.30 -30.29 9.66
C THR A 21 -14.57 -28.84 10.08
N GLU A 22 -13.88 -28.37 11.12
CA GLU A 22 -13.84 -26.94 11.40
C GLU A 22 -13.29 -26.30 10.10
N GLU A 23 -14.18 -25.79 9.26
CA GLU A 23 -13.78 -24.94 8.15
C GLU A 23 -13.04 -23.75 8.79
N ARG A 24 -11.71 -23.81 8.70
CA ARG A 24 -10.90 -22.69 9.16
C ARG A 24 -11.28 -21.50 8.32
N SER A 25 -11.85 -20.49 8.94
CA SER A 25 -12.19 -19.25 8.25
C SER A 25 -10.94 -18.66 7.63
N THR A 26 -10.99 -18.35 6.33
CA THR A 26 -9.91 -17.72 5.57
C THR A 26 -10.29 -16.31 5.18
N ALA A 27 -9.28 -15.49 4.93
CA ALA A 27 -9.35 -14.14 4.39
C ALA A 27 -8.62 -14.11 3.05
N LEU A 28 -9.20 -13.47 2.04
CA LEU A 28 -8.50 -13.17 0.81
C LEU A 28 -7.68 -11.90 1.00
N VAL A 29 -6.39 -11.94 0.67
CA VAL A 29 -5.49 -10.79 0.75
C VAL A 29 -5.03 -10.44 -0.67
N ASN A 30 -5.21 -9.18 -1.05
CA ASN A 30 -4.61 -8.58 -2.23
C ASN A 30 -3.56 -7.58 -1.76
N VAL A 31 -2.36 -7.63 -2.33
CA VAL A 31 -1.29 -6.67 -2.03
C VAL A 31 -1.06 -5.81 -3.26
N PHE A 32 -1.27 -4.51 -3.10
CA PHE A 32 -1.09 -3.52 -4.15
C PHE A 32 0.13 -2.64 -3.84
N LEU A 33 0.88 -2.30 -4.88
CA LEU A 33 1.85 -1.22 -4.85
C LEU A 33 1.17 0.08 -5.26
N VAL A 34 1.46 1.16 -4.55
CA VAL A 34 1.15 2.55 -4.89
C VAL A 34 2.43 3.37 -4.77
N GLY A 35 2.46 4.56 -5.34
CA GLY A 35 3.66 5.39 -5.32
C GLY A 35 3.39 6.80 -4.83
N THR A 36 4.40 7.40 -4.24
CA THR A 36 4.43 8.83 -3.96
C THR A 36 5.08 9.61 -5.10
N PRO A 37 4.82 10.91 -5.23
CA PRO A 37 5.48 11.74 -6.23
C PRO A 37 6.98 11.83 -5.97
N GLY A 38 7.74 11.99 -7.05
CA GLY A 38 9.18 12.27 -7.04
C GLY A 38 9.52 13.39 -8.00
N PHE A 39 10.79 13.77 -8.04
CA PHE A 39 11.31 14.74 -9.00
C PHE A 39 11.67 14.11 -10.36
N PHE A 40 11.47 12.81 -10.49
CA PHE A 40 11.80 12.03 -11.67
C PHE A 40 10.65 12.04 -12.68
N GLU A 41 10.97 11.98 -13.96
CA GLU A 41 10.00 11.85 -15.04
C GLU A 41 9.34 10.46 -14.98
N GLU A 42 10.17 9.44 -14.72
CA GLU A 42 9.73 8.07 -14.59
C GLU A 42 10.63 7.29 -13.63
N VAL A 43 10.03 6.40 -12.83
CA VAL A 43 10.74 5.46 -11.96
C VAL A 43 10.13 4.08 -12.17
N GLY A 44 10.92 3.15 -12.70
CA GLY A 44 10.55 1.75 -12.84
C GLY A 44 11.25 0.89 -11.82
N ILE A 45 10.48 0.09 -11.07
CA ILE A 45 11.01 -0.87 -10.09
C ILE A 45 10.45 -2.25 -10.40
N GLU A 46 11.35 -3.23 -10.53
CA GLU A 46 10.96 -4.62 -10.70
C GLU A 46 10.54 -5.23 -9.36
N ILE A 47 9.32 -5.75 -9.30
CA ILE A 47 8.75 -6.39 -8.11
C ILE A 47 8.50 -7.87 -8.44
N LEU A 48 9.26 -8.76 -7.84
CA LEU A 48 9.13 -10.21 -8.03
C LEU A 48 7.95 -10.78 -7.24
N GLY A 49 7.63 -10.18 -6.11
CA GLY A 49 6.52 -10.59 -5.25
C GLY A 49 6.63 -10.00 -3.85
N VAL A 50 5.79 -10.52 -2.96
CA VAL A 50 5.73 -10.12 -1.55
C VAL A 50 5.56 -11.35 -0.66
N GLU A 51 6.39 -11.49 0.36
CA GLU A 51 6.18 -12.46 1.43
C GLU A 51 5.29 -11.81 2.50
N VAL A 52 4.21 -12.50 2.85
CA VAL A 52 3.25 -12.06 3.86
C VAL A 52 3.36 -12.99 5.06
N GLN A 53 3.74 -12.46 6.20
CA GLN A 53 3.78 -13.20 7.45
C GLN A 53 2.49 -12.96 8.24
N VAL A 54 1.78 -14.04 8.52
CA VAL A 54 0.52 -14.02 9.27
C VAL A 54 0.70 -14.76 10.58
N THR A 55 0.23 -14.17 11.67
CA THR A 55 0.10 -14.84 12.97
C THR A 55 -1.37 -15.16 13.19
N GLY A 56 -1.71 -16.44 13.32
CA GLY A 56 -3.07 -16.89 13.55
C GLY A 56 -3.59 -16.52 14.96
N THR A 57 -4.87 -16.79 15.21
CA THR A 57 -5.55 -16.49 16.48
C THR A 57 -4.95 -17.18 17.71
N ARG A 58 -4.08 -18.16 17.52
CA ARG A 58 -3.34 -18.89 18.60
C ARG A 58 -1.95 -18.31 18.87
N GLY A 59 -1.62 -17.15 18.34
CA GLY A 59 -0.32 -16.51 18.52
C GLY A 59 0.80 -17.07 17.63
N GLN A 60 2.06 -16.88 18.06
CA GLN A 60 3.24 -17.23 17.25
C GLN A 60 3.37 -18.74 16.91
N ASP A 61 2.75 -19.61 17.66
CA ASP A 61 2.77 -21.06 17.39
C ASP A 61 2.08 -21.42 16.05
N ASN A 62 1.34 -20.48 15.46
CA ASN A 62 0.65 -20.61 14.17
C ASN A 62 1.09 -19.50 13.18
N ALA A 63 2.31 -19.00 13.29
CA ALA A 63 2.84 -18.05 12.32
C ALA A 63 3.11 -18.79 11.00
N GLU A 64 2.66 -18.20 9.90
CA GLU A 64 2.87 -18.70 8.54
C GLU A 64 3.41 -17.57 7.68
N ALA A 65 4.47 -17.84 6.92
CA ALA A 65 5.01 -16.93 5.92
C ALA A 65 4.73 -17.51 4.53
N VAL A 66 4.02 -16.76 3.69
CA VAL A 66 3.65 -17.18 2.33
C VAL A 66 4.17 -16.17 1.33
N PHE A 67 4.94 -16.62 0.36
CA PHE A 67 5.38 -15.80 -0.74
C PHE A 67 4.29 -15.75 -1.83
N LEU A 68 3.84 -14.54 -2.14
CA LEU A 68 2.91 -14.25 -3.21
C LEU A 68 3.69 -13.70 -4.40
N SER A 69 3.81 -14.51 -5.44
CA SER A 69 4.50 -14.11 -6.68
C SER A 69 3.71 -13.02 -7.42
N ASN A 70 4.43 -12.06 -7.98
CA ASN A 70 3.86 -11.11 -8.92
C ASN A 70 3.56 -11.81 -10.25
N LEU A 71 2.29 -12.02 -10.54
CA LEU A 71 1.82 -12.73 -11.73
C LEU A 71 1.55 -11.80 -12.93
N GLN A 72 1.90 -10.52 -12.83
CA GLN A 72 1.76 -9.59 -13.95
C GLN A 72 2.73 -9.95 -15.08
N ALA A 73 2.29 -9.77 -16.32
CA ALA A 73 3.13 -10.04 -17.50
C ALA A 73 4.39 -9.16 -17.55
N ASN A 74 4.30 -7.95 -17.00
CA ASN A 74 5.42 -7.05 -16.77
C ASN A 74 5.57 -6.87 -15.26
N GLN A 75 6.64 -7.40 -14.68
CA GLN A 75 6.92 -7.28 -13.25
C GLN A 75 7.52 -5.92 -12.87
N GLN A 76 7.84 -5.08 -13.85
CA GLN A 76 8.35 -3.73 -13.65
C GLN A 76 7.19 -2.75 -13.44
N ALA A 77 7.06 -2.24 -12.24
CA ALA A 77 6.06 -1.24 -11.87
C ALA A 77 6.59 0.17 -12.16
N ASN A 78 5.87 0.95 -12.96
CA ASN A 78 6.16 2.36 -13.15
C ASN A 78 5.51 3.19 -12.03
N LEU A 79 6.31 3.54 -11.02
CA LEU A 79 5.85 4.26 -9.82
C LEU A 79 5.23 5.63 -10.15
N SER A 80 5.71 6.31 -11.19
CA SER A 80 5.20 7.62 -11.58
C SER A 80 3.72 7.55 -12.03
N THR A 81 3.26 6.39 -12.51
CA THR A 81 1.85 6.15 -12.86
C THR A 81 1.00 5.71 -11.68
N LEU A 82 1.62 5.34 -10.56
CA LEU A 82 0.94 4.85 -9.35
C LEU A 82 0.64 5.96 -8.34
N VAL A 83 1.09 7.18 -8.62
CA VAL A 83 0.75 8.35 -7.80
C VAL A 83 -0.74 8.66 -7.93
N ASN A 84 -1.36 9.17 -6.87
CA ASN A 84 -2.77 9.53 -6.82
C ASN A 84 -3.68 8.27 -6.85
N THR A 85 -4.32 7.98 -7.97
CA THR A 85 -5.30 6.88 -8.09
C THR A 85 -4.72 5.57 -8.65
N GLY A 86 -3.46 5.60 -9.11
CA GLY A 86 -2.78 4.41 -9.63
C GLY A 86 -2.59 3.34 -8.56
N GLN A 87 -2.62 2.08 -8.97
CA GLN A 87 -2.27 0.93 -8.13
C GLN A 87 -1.84 -0.25 -9.01
N TYR A 88 -0.97 -1.09 -8.49
CA TYR A 88 -0.42 -2.22 -9.22
C TYR A 88 -0.46 -3.46 -8.31
N LEU A 89 -1.18 -4.52 -8.72
CA LEU A 89 -1.33 -5.74 -7.93
C LEU A 89 -0.02 -6.54 -8.00
N ILE A 90 0.62 -6.75 -6.85
CA ILE A 90 1.90 -7.46 -6.72
C ILE A 90 1.78 -8.84 -6.07
N GLY A 91 0.64 -9.14 -5.47
CA GLY A 91 0.41 -10.45 -4.87
C GLY A 91 -1.05 -10.66 -4.47
N ARG A 92 -1.49 -11.92 -4.48
CA ARG A 92 -2.81 -12.33 -4.04
C ARG A 92 -2.77 -13.74 -3.45
N GLY A 93 -3.42 -13.94 -2.31
CA GLY A 93 -3.49 -15.23 -1.66
C GLY A 93 -4.57 -15.33 -0.60
N GLU A 94 -4.85 -16.54 -0.15
CA GLU A 94 -5.75 -16.83 0.96
C GLU A 94 -4.93 -17.16 2.21
N PHE A 95 -5.35 -16.60 3.34
CA PHE A 95 -4.69 -16.77 4.63
C PHE A 95 -5.71 -17.14 5.69
N LEU A 96 -5.26 -17.80 6.73
CA LEU A 96 -6.05 -18.03 7.92
C LEU A 96 -6.32 -16.70 8.64
N VAL A 97 -7.46 -16.58 9.30
CA VAL A 97 -7.79 -15.43 10.16
C VAL A 97 -6.73 -15.22 11.23
N GLY A 98 -6.44 -13.96 11.53
CA GLY A 98 -5.39 -13.58 12.47
C GLY A 98 -4.94 -12.15 12.25
N ALA A 99 -3.64 -11.95 12.08
CA ALA A 99 -3.07 -10.64 11.74
C ALA A 99 -1.85 -10.80 10.84
N ILE A 100 -1.70 -9.93 9.86
CA ILE A 100 -0.43 -9.75 9.15
C ILE A 100 0.49 -8.99 10.09
N THR A 101 1.67 -9.55 10.35
CA THR A 101 2.67 -8.98 11.26
C THR A 101 3.89 -8.43 10.53
N GLU A 102 4.12 -8.90 9.30
CA GLU A 102 5.24 -8.47 8.48
C GLU A 102 4.91 -8.62 7.00
N LEU A 103 5.40 -7.68 6.21
CA LEU A 103 5.46 -7.73 4.76
C LEU A 103 6.91 -7.60 4.34
N LYS A 104 7.36 -8.45 3.41
CA LYS A 104 8.70 -8.37 2.84
C LYS A 104 8.61 -8.37 1.33
N LEU A 105 9.02 -7.29 0.69
CA LEU A 105 9.09 -7.23 -0.76
C LEU A 105 10.30 -8.00 -1.27
N SER A 106 10.17 -8.56 -2.46
CA SER A 106 11.29 -9.09 -3.23
C SER A 106 11.41 -8.25 -4.50
N LEU A 107 12.47 -7.47 -4.59
CA LEU A 107 12.77 -6.60 -5.71
C LEU A 107 13.71 -7.31 -6.69
N GLY A 108 13.58 -7.02 -7.97
CA GLY A 108 14.47 -7.53 -9.00
C GLY A 108 15.54 -6.49 -9.37
N ASP A 109 16.32 -6.81 -10.40
CA ASP A 109 17.46 -6.01 -10.84
C ASP A 109 17.13 -5.03 -11.97
N ASP A 110 15.98 -5.20 -12.66
CA ASP A 110 15.58 -4.31 -13.77
C ASP A 110 14.90 -3.04 -13.27
N ASN A 111 15.71 -2.18 -12.62
CA ASN A 111 15.26 -0.91 -12.08
C ASN A 111 15.80 0.25 -12.90
N TYR A 112 15.01 1.33 -13.04
CA TYR A 112 15.47 2.52 -13.74
C TYR A 112 14.84 3.81 -13.21
N VAL A 113 15.53 4.91 -13.49
CA VAL A 113 15.07 6.28 -13.26
C VAL A 113 15.28 7.08 -14.53
N ILE A 114 14.28 7.89 -14.93
CA ILE A 114 14.40 8.87 -16.02
C ILE A 114 14.42 10.26 -15.41
N LEU A 115 15.48 11.01 -15.73
CA LEU A 115 15.67 12.37 -15.30
C LEU A 115 16.30 13.19 -16.43
N GLY A 116 15.64 14.29 -16.84
CA GLY A 116 16.09 15.13 -17.95
C GLY A 116 16.12 14.42 -19.30
N GLY A 117 15.28 13.38 -19.48
CA GLY A 117 15.26 12.53 -20.66
C GLY A 117 16.30 11.41 -20.69
N ASP A 118 17.24 11.39 -19.76
CA ASP A 118 18.27 10.36 -19.62
C ASP A 118 17.79 9.21 -18.70
N ARG A 119 18.13 7.97 -19.09
CA ARG A 119 17.84 6.76 -18.29
C ARG A 119 19.06 6.37 -17.46
N PHE A 120 18.84 6.22 -16.15
CA PHE A 120 19.83 5.76 -15.17
C PHE A 120 19.38 4.43 -14.58
N VAL A 121 20.32 3.56 -14.24
CA VAL A 121 20.09 2.30 -13.53
C VAL A 121 20.58 2.46 -12.09
N PRO A 122 19.69 2.61 -11.11
CA PRO A 122 20.08 2.71 -9.71
C PRO A 122 20.58 1.36 -9.21
N ARG A 123 21.58 1.39 -8.32
CA ARG A 123 22.07 0.20 -7.62
C ARG A 123 21.53 0.17 -6.20
N PHE A 124 21.21 -0.99 -5.68
CA PHE A 124 20.84 -1.14 -4.28
C PHE A 124 21.97 -0.63 -3.36
N VAL A 125 21.61 0.05 -2.28
CA VAL A 125 22.57 0.53 -1.27
C VAL A 125 23.30 -0.62 -0.60
N ASP A 126 22.62 -1.74 -0.41
CA ASP A 126 23.13 -3.01 0.13
C ASP A 126 22.22 -4.18 -0.27
N ASN A 127 22.60 -5.40 0.11
CA ASN A 127 21.82 -6.60 -0.19
C ASN A 127 20.48 -6.67 0.58
N ALA A 128 20.33 -5.97 1.69
CA ALA A 128 19.06 -5.94 2.44
C ALA A 128 18.01 -5.11 1.70
N ALA A 129 18.45 -4.11 0.91
CA ALA A 129 17.58 -3.28 0.10
C ALA A 129 16.87 -4.03 -1.04
N GLU A 130 17.35 -5.22 -1.45
CA GLU A 130 16.67 -6.09 -2.41
C GLU A 130 15.43 -6.75 -1.82
N ASN A 131 15.40 -6.94 -0.50
CA ASN A 131 14.34 -7.63 0.22
C ASN A 131 13.91 -6.82 1.46
N PRO A 132 13.38 -5.60 1.28
CA PRO A 132 13.03 -4.74 2.41
C PRO A 132 11.85 -5.31 3.19
N VAL A 133 11.95 -5.21 4.52
CA VAL A 133 11.00 -5.76 5.49
C VAL A 133 10.23 -4.62 6.15
N MET A 134 8.91 -4.77 6.23
CA MET A 134 8.00 -3.83 6.89
C MET A 134 7.24 -4.55 8.01
N PRO A 135 7.53 -4.28 9.27
CA PRO A 135 6.67 -4.72 10.37
C PRO A 135 5.34 -3.97 10.30
N VAL A 136 4.24 -4.71 10.39
CA VAL A 136 2.87 -4.18 10.35
C VAL A 136 1.99 -4.85 11.40
N SER A 137 0.79 -4.30 11.63
CA SER A 137 -0.22 -4.93 12.48
C SER A 137 -1.58 -4.75 11.80
N ILE A 138 -1.92 -5.69 10.90
CA ILE A 138 -3.14 -5.61 10.08
C ILE A 138 -4.00 -6.82 10.41
N PRO A 139 -5.15 -6.64 11.10
CA PRO A 139 -6.08 -7.72 11.39
C PRO A 139 -6.64 -8.33 10.10
N LEU A 140 -6.78 -9.65 10.08
CA LEU A 140 -7.43 -10.42 9.02
C LEU A 140 -8.71 -11.05 9.54
N ASP A 141 -9.84 -10.51 9.11
CA ASP A 141 -11.17 -11.04 9.39
C ASP A 141 -11.56 -12.06 8.32
N GLY A 142 -12.18 -13.17 8.74
CA GLY A 142 -12.58 -14.22 7.82
C GLY A 142 -13.78 -13.85 6.95
N GLY A 143 -13.81 -14.44 5.75
CA GLY A 143 -14.93 -14.30 4.82
C GLY A 143 -14.98 -12.96 4.07
N ILE A 144 -13.98 -12.10 4.21
CA ILE A 144 -13.87 -10.84 3.48
C ILE A 144 -12.54 -10.74 2.73
N SER A 145 -12.47 -9.81 1.78
CA SER A 145 -11.24 -9.46 1.07
C SER A 145 -10.56 -8.28 1.74
N HIS A 146 -9.27 -8.40 1.94
CA HIS A 146 -8.39 -7.36 2.49
C HIS A 146 -7.48 -6.82 1.41
N ASP A 147 -7.62 -5.53 1.09
CA ASP A 147 -6.70 -4.83 0.21
C ASP A 147 -5.64 -4.13 1.07
N ILE A 148 -4.41 -4.58 0.90
CA ILE A 148 -3.22 -4.05 1.55
C ILE A 148 -2.46 -3.23 0.53
N PHE A 149 -2.09 -2.02 0.88
CA PHE A 149 -1.33 -1.13 0.03
C PHE A 149 0.08 -0.96 0.59
N ILE A 150 1.08 -1.12 -0.25
CA ILE A 150 2.46 -0.76 0.01
C ILE A 150 2.73 0.53 -0.77
N ASP A 151 2.97 1.60 -0.04
CA ASP A 151 3.21 2.94 -0.58
C ASP A 151 4.72 3.18 -0.68
N PHE A 152 5.22 3.21 -1.91
CA PHE A 152 6.63 3.38 -2.20
C PHE A 152 6.99 4.87 -2.18
N ASN A 153 7.80 5.27 -1.21
CA ASN A 153 8.26 6.64 -1.07
C ASN A 153 9.40 6.92 -2.04
N THR A 154 9.06 7.40 -3.23
CA THR A 154 10.01 7.60 -4.32
C THR A 154 11.14 8.58 -3.97
N LEU A 155 10.83 9.64 -3.19
CA LEU A 155 11.79 10.67 -2.82
C LEU A 155 12.88 10.16 -1.87
N GLU A 156 12.48 9.37 -0.88
CA GLU A 156 13.41 8.80 0.11
C GLU A 156 14.12 7.56 -0.42
N SER A 157 13.50 6.87 -1.39
CA SER A 157 14.05 5.61 -1.92
C SER A 157 15.13 5.80 -2.98
N ILE A 158 15.11 6.92 -3.74
CA ILE A 158 16.07 7.17 -4.82
C ILE A 158 17.06 8.24 -4.39
N LEU A 159 18.26 7.81 -4.07
CA LEU A 159 19.32 8.69 -3.57
C LEU A 159 20.31 9.05 -4.69
N PHE A 160 20.55 10.35 -4.88
CA PHE A 160 21.58 10.83 -5.80
C PHE A 160 22.90 11.03 -5.05
N THR A 161 23.95 10.31 -5.44
CA THR A 161 25.24 10.33 -4.74
C THR A 161 26.22 11.36 -5.31
N GLY A 162 25.85 12.02 -6.41
CA GLY A 162 26.72 12.98 -7.08
C GLY A 162 27.75 12.30 -8.01
N GLY A 163 28.70 13.08 -8.49
CA GLY A 163 29.72 12.64 -9.45
C GLY A 163 29.46 13.14 -10.87
N THR A 164 30.46 13.02 -11.73
CA THR A 164 30.42 13.54 -13.11
C THR A 164 29.46 12.79 -14.04
N GLN A 165 28.95 11.62 -13.64
CA GLN A 165 28.02 10.80 -14.42
C GLN A 165 26.68 10.56 -13.71
N GLY A 166 26.43 11.16 -12.53
CA GLY A 166 25.16 11.02 -11.81
C GLY A 166 24.87 9.56 -11.42
N GLU A 167 25.32 9.14 -10.25
CA GLU A 167 25.03 7.80 -9.73
C GLU A 167 23.80 7.83 -8.81
N PHE A 168 22.84 6.92 -9.06
CA PHE A 168 21.67 6.74 -8.23
C PHE A 168 21.79 5.44 -7.42
N LEU A 169 21.40 5.52 -6.15
CA LEU A 169 21.22 4.36 -5.28
C LEU A 169 19.75 4.14 -4.97
N LEU A 170 19.38 2.89 -4.85
CA LEU A 170 18.05 2.45 -4.45
C LEU A 170 18.10 1.98 -2.99
N ALA A 171 17.51 2.77 -2.11
CA ALA A 171 17.33 2.51 -0.69
C ALA A 171 15.82 2.48 -0.39
N PRO A 172 15.13 1.36 -0.65
CA PRO A 172 13.67 1.34 -0.64
C PRO A 172 13.09 1.76 0.70
N ASP A 173 12.24 2.79 0.69
CA ASP A 173 11.46 3.30 1.81
C ASP A 173 9.97 3.10 1.53
N PHE A 174 9.26 2.50 2.48
CA PHE A 174 7.86 2.12 2.33
C PHE A 174 7.06 2.33 3.59
N ARG A 175 5.78 2.55 3.40
CA ARG A 175 4.77 2.31 4.42
C ARG A 175 3.72 1.33 3.88
N ALA A 176 3.09 0.56 4.77
CA ALA A 176 1.99 -0.30 4.40
C ALA A 176 0.74 0.00 5.23
N PHE A 177 -0.43 -0.11 4.60
CA PHE A 177 -1.71 0.13 5.24
C PHE A 177 -2.80 -0.74 4.63
N SER A 178 -3.88 -0.94 5.38
CA SER A 178 -5.07 -1.65 4.94
C SER A 178 -6.21 -0.68 4.67
N SER A 179 -6.91 -0.85 3.54
CA SER A 179 -8.12 -0.07 3.22
C SER A 179 -9.22 -0.19 4.25
N ILE A 180 -9.20 -1.25 5.08
CA ILE A 180 -10.19 -1.47 6.14
C ILE A 180 -9.94 -0.59 7.36
N ASN A 181 -8.66 -0.35 7.69
CA ASN A 181 -8.25 0.35 8.91
C ASN A 181 -7.88 1.82 8.67
N THR A 182 -7.88 2.26 7.42
CA THR A 182 -7.53 3.62 7.03
C THR A 182 -8.61 4.22 6.14
N GLY A 183 -8.55 5.53 5.96
CA GLY A 183 -9.35 6.28 5.01
C GLY A 183 -8.49 7.12 4.09
N ASP A 184 -9.16 7.87 3.23
CA ASP A 184 -8.53 8.69 2.20
C ASP A 184 -8.96 10.15 2.34
N ILE A 185 -8.14 11.05 1.79
CA ILE A 185 -8.50 12.46 1.55
C ILE A 185 -8.50 12.70 0.05
N ALA A 186 -9.55 13.34 -0.46
CA ALA A 186 -9.62 13.76 -1.85
C ALA A 186 -10.00 15.24 -1.97
N GLY A 187 -9.55 15.86 -3.05
CA GLY A 187 -9.89 17.26 -3.35
C GLY A 187 -9.49 17.63 -4.76
N ILE A 188 -9.65 18.93 -5.08
CA ILE A 188 -9.39 19.47 -6.40
C ILE A 188 -8.57 20.74 -6.24
N ILE A 189 -7.42 20.83 -6.88
CA ILE A 189 -6.59 22.04 -6.92
C ILE A 189 -6.97 22.91 -8.12
N ARG A 190 -7.08 24.21 -7.90
CA ARG A 190 -7.31 25.22 -8.94
C ARG A 190 -6.25 26.33 -8.87
N PRO A 191 -5.75 26.83 -10.01
CA PRO A 191 -6.02 26.34 -11.37
C PRO A 191 -5.40 24.95 -11.61
N GLN A 192 -6.08 24.10 -12.37
CA GLN A 192 -5.66 22.70 -12.62
C GLN A 192 -4.30 22.58 -13.33
N THR A 193 -3.88 23.61 -14.05
CA THR A 193 -2.58 23.67 -14.73
C THR A 193 -1.41 23.81 -13.77
N GLN A 194 -1.68 24.17 -12.51
CA GLN A 194 -0.66 24.38 -11.49
C GLN A 194 -0.44 23.11 -10.71
N LYS A 195 0.65 22.38 -11.03
CA LYS A 195 1.05 21.20 -10.24
C LYS A 195 1.48 21.62 -8.83
N SER A 196 1.12 20.78 -7.86
CA SER A 196 1.45 20.99 -6.45
C SER A 196 1.83 19.66 -5.80
N LEU A 197 2.77 19.69 -4.88
CA LEU A 197 2.99 18.62 -3.90
C LEU A 197 1.94 18.79 -2.80
N ILE A 198 1.25 17.71 -2.46
CA ILE A 198 0.18 17.69 -1.45
C ILE A 198 0.59 16.69 -0.39
N LEU A 199 0.73 17.15 0.85
CA LEU A 199 1.22 16.39 1.99
C LEU A 199 0.13 16.26 3.03
N ALA A 200 -0.01 15.06 3.61
CA ALA A 200 -0.76 14.85 4.84
C ALA A 200 0.22 14.79 6.01
N ILE A 201 0.08 15.71 6.96
CA ILE A 201 1.00 15.89 8.09
C ILE A 201 0.25 15.67 9.40
N GLN A 202 0.86 14.93 10.33
CA GLN A 202 0.38 14.76 11.70
C GLN A 202 1.51 15.12 12.66
N GLY A 203 1.31 16.16 13.45
CA GLY A 203 2.37 16.71 14.28
C GLY A 203 3.52 17.28 13.44
N LEU A 204 4.68 16.65 13.47
CA LEU A 204 5.86 17.00 12.67
C LEU A 204 6.12 15.98 11.53
N ASP A 205 5.37 14.91 11.48
CA ASP A 205 5.61 13.80 10.56
C ASP A 205 4.76 13.93 9.29
N THR A 206 5.38 13.79 8.13
CA THR A 206 4.67 13.60 6.86
C THR A 206 4.23 12.15 6.75
N LEU A 207 2.92 11.91 6.83
CA LEU A 207 2.36 10.56 6.76
C LEU A 207 2.26 10.05 5.32
N ALA A 208 1.90 10.93 4.39
CA ALA A 208 1.69 10.59 2.99
C ALA A 208 1.81 11.81 2.10
N SER A 209 2.11 11.59 0.82
CA SER A 209 2.19 12.64 -0.18
C SER A 209 1.55 12.20 -1.51
N THR A 210 1.12 13.16 -2.29
CA THR A 210 0.58 12.97 -3.64
C THR A 210 0.73 14.24 -4.48
N THR A 211 0.40 14.15 -5.77
CA THR A 211 0.17 15.31 -6.66
C THR A 211 -1.20 15.15 -7.31
N GLN A 212 -1.76 16.25 -7.81
CA GLN A 212 -2.99 16.18 -8.58
C GLN A 212 -2.74 15.64 -10.00
N ASN A 213 -3.80 15.06 -10.57
CA ASN A 213 -3.85 14.70 -11.99
C ASN A 213 -4.08 15.95 -12.89
N PRO A 214 -4.07 15.81 -14.23
CA PRO A 214 -4.29 16.93 -15.15
C PRO A 214 -5.63 17.68 -14.99
N GLN A 215 -6.64 17.05 -14.36
CA GLN A 215 -7.95 17.69 -14.07
C GLN A 215 -7.93 18.42 -12.72
N GLY A 216 -6.82 18.37 -11.98
CA GLY A 216 -6.65 18.99 -10.68
C GLY A 216 -7.04 18.09 -9.51
N ASN A 217 -7.56 16.88 -9.75
CA ASN A 217 -7.98 16.00 -8.67
C ASN A 217 -6.77 15.36 -7.98
N PHE A 218 -6.84 15.22 -6.67
CA PHE A 218 -5.85 14.47 -5.88
C PHE A 218 -6.49 13.49 -4.92
N LEU A 219 -5.73 12.47 -4.54
CA LEU A 219 -6.09 11.46 -3.57
C LEU A 219 -4.87 11.15 -2.69
N ILE A 220 -5.01 11.27 -1.39
CA ILE A 220 -4.04 10.80 -0.39
C ILE A 220 -4.67 9.61 0.32
N ARG A 221 -3.99 8.48 0.35
CA ARG A 221 -4.50 7.22 0.89
C ARG A 221 -3.84 6.84 2.20
N GLY A 222 -4.49 5.94 2.94
CA GLY A 222 -3.88 5.27 4.07
C GLY A 222 -3.67 6.16 5.27
N LEU A 223 -4.63 7.01 5.58
CA LEU A 223 -4.61 7.94 6.70
C LEU A 223 -5.61 7.51 7.78
N ASN A 224 -5.39 7.95 9.01
CA ASN A 224 -6.32 7.76 10.12
C ASN A 224 -6.16 8.88 11.14
N GLY A 225 -7.31 9.34 11.69
CA GLY A 225 -7.33 10.42 12.68
C GLY A 225 -7.24 11.81 12.08
N GLU A 226 -6.84 12.78 12.88
CA GLU A 226 -6.77 14.19 12.47
C GLU A 226 -5.41 14.50 11.84
N VAL A 227 -5.43 15.09 10.64
CA VAL A 227 -4.25 15.50 9.90
C VAL A 227 -4.39 16.94 9.38
N THR A 228 -3.28 17.54 9.04
CA THR A 228 -3.20 18.80 8.29
C THR A 228 -2.79 18.48 6.86
N VAL A 229 -3.54 19.01 5.88
CA VAL A 229 -3.18 18.88 4.47
C VAL A 229 -2.47 20.16 4.03
N PHE A 230 -1.21 20.01 3.64
CA PHE A 230 -0.37 21.11 3.15
C PHE A 230 -0.21 21.00 1.63
N ILE A 231 -0.47 22.10 0.92
CA ILE A 231 -0.40 22.19 -0.53
C ILE A 231 0.75 23.13 -0.90
N TYR A 232 1.77 22.58 -1.58
CA TYR A 232 2.94 23.32 -2.02
C TYR A 232 2.97 23.38 -3.55
N PRO A 233 2.61 24.55 -4.17
CA PRO A 233 2.70 24.75 -5.61
C PRO A 233 4.15 24.66 -6.10
N PHE A 234 4.39 23.99 -7.25
CA PHE A 234 5.74 23.96 -7.85
C PHE A 234 6.13 25.26 -8.54
N SER A 235 5.18 26.15 -8.79
CA SER A 235 5.42 27.46 -9.39
C SER A 235 5.53 28.54 -8.32
N ASP A 236 6.53 29.40 -8.46
CA ASP A 236 6.73 30.58 -7.62
C ASP A 236 5.64 31.66 -7.81
N SER A 237 4.64 31.42 -8.67
CA SER A 237 3.53 32.33 -8.91
C SER A 237 2.37 32.19 -7.93
N PHE A 238 2.39 31.17 -7.08
CA PHE A 238 1.31 30.89 -6.12
C PHE A 238 1.85 30.66 -4.72
N LEU A 239 1.08 31.09 -3.73
CA LEU A 239 1.36 30.87 -2.32
C LEU A 239 1.01 29.42 -1.92
N PRO A 240 1.78 28.81 -1.02
CA PRO A 240 1.35 27.59 -0.35
C PRO A 240 0.02 27.77 0.38
N ASP A 241 -0.74 26.68 0.52
CA ASP A 241 -2.01 26.68 1.25
C ASP A 241 -2.06 25.52 2.24
N THR A 242 -2.97 25.60 3.22
CA THR A 242 -3.07 24.61 4.30
C THR A 242 -4.52 24.42 4.70
N VAL A 243 -4.95 23.17 4.78
CA VAL A 243 -6.25 22.77 5.34
C VAL A 243 -6.00 22.04 6.66
N ASN A 244 -6.34 22.70 7.77
CA ASN A 244 -6.12 22.17 9.11
C ASN A 244 -7.29 21.30 9.59
N ASN A 245 -7.03 20.45 10.59
CA ASN A 245 -8.02 19.66 11.32
C ASN A 245 -8.89 18.79 10.41
N VAL A 246 -8.28 18.14 9.42
CA VAL A 246 -8.96 17.20 8.52
C VAL A 246 -9.08 15.86 9.23
N LEU A 247 -10.29 15.50 9.64
CA LEU A 247 -10.57 14.20 10.24
C LEU A 247 -10.73 13.14 9.15
N VAL A 248 -9.97 12.05 9.28
CA VAL A 248 -10.03 10.90 8.40
C VAL A 248 -10.48 9.68 9.20
N GLU A 249 -11.58 9.09 8.80
CA GLU A 249 -12.13 7.88 9.42
C GLU A 249 -11.86 6.64 8.56
N PRO A 250 -11.64 5.46 9.15
CA PRO A 250 -11.46 4.21 8.41
C PRO A 250 -12.59 3.94 7.42
N ARG A 251 -12.23 3.43 6.24
CA ARG A 251 -13.15 3.09 5.13
C ARG A 251 -13.91 4.29 4.55
N GLN A 252 -13.52 5.50 4.89
CA GLN A 252 -14.17 6.72 4.40
C GLN A 252 -13.23 7.56 3.57
N ARG A 253 -13.81 8.38 2.70
CA ARG A 253 -13.09 9.38 1.93
C ARG A 253 -13.55 10.77 2.35
N THR A 254 -12.67 11.50 3.03
CA THR A 254 -12.90 12.90 3.37
C THR A 254 -12.71 13.78 2.13
N GLN A 255 -13.75 14.53 1.75
CA GLN A 255 -13.74 15.41 0.59
C GLN A 255 -13.44 16.84 1.02
N LEU A 256 -12.35 17.43 0.51
CA LEU A 256 -11.98 18.82 0.79
C LEU A 256 -12.62 19.82 -0.21
N GLY A 257 -13.23 19.30 -1.29
CA GLY A 257 -13.78 20.16 -2.35
C GLY A 257 -12.69 20.82 -3.20
N GLU A 258 -12.98 22.01 -3.72
CA GLU A 258 -12.04 22.81 -4.52
C GLU A 258 -11.16 23.69 -3.63
N ILE A 259 -9.86 23.62 -3.82
CA ILE A 259 -8.85 24.46 -3.17
C ILE A 259 -8.28 25.40 -4.22
N ASN A 260 -8.58 26.68 -4.07
CA ASN A 260 -8.16 27.73 -5.01
C ASN A 260 -6.84 28.34 -4.55
N LEU A 261 -5.75 28.03 -5.24
CA LEU A 261 -4.43 28.59 -4.95
C LEU A 261 -4.43 30.10 -5.13
N ARG A 262 -3.83 30.80 -4.19
CA ARG A 262 -3.73 32.24 -4.21
C ARG A 262 -2.47 32.66 -4.98
N PRO A 263 -2.59 33.53 -6.04
CA PRO A 263 -1.42 34.05 -6.72
C PRO A 263 -0.62 34.94 -5.77
N ILE A 264 0.69 34.98 -5.99
CA ILE A 264 1.57 35.98 -5.34
C ILE A 264 1.28 37.35 -5.97
N PRO A 265 1.12 38.39 -5.14
CA PRO A 265 0.82 39.76 -5.63
C PRO A 265 1.88 40.33 -6.58
#